data_9250e0e3e6a4c9a9bdc02f090c1546b5
#
_entry.id   9250e0e3e6a4c9a9bdc02f090c1546b5
#
_cell.length_a   1.000
_cell.length_b   1.000
_cell.length_c   1.000
_cell.angle_alpha   90.00
_cell.angle_beta   90.00
_cell.angle_gamma   90.00
#
_symmetry.space_group_name_H-M   'P 1'
#
loop_
_entity.id
_entity.type
_entity.pdbx_description
1 polymer ?
#
loop_
_entity_poly.entity_id
_entity_poly.type
_entity_poly.pdbx_seq_one_letter_code
_entity_poly.pdbx_strand_id
1 'polypeptide(L)'
;MNMKKTALAGVCAAAMTISMGLTAFGGQWRSDANGWWYQNEDGSYPADAWQWIDGNSDGAAECYFFDSQGYCMTNTVTPDGSTVNEYGAWTINGTVQVKAFPRE
;
A
#
# COMPACT_ATOMS: atom_id res chain seq x y z
N MET A 1 -18.55 -12.89 -2.37
CA MET A 1 -18.39 -12.81 -1.13
C MET A 1 -18.03 -11.49 -0.73
N ASN A 2 -18.40 -11.13 0.33
CA ASN A 2 -18.19 -10.02 0.70
C ASN A 2 -17.21 -9.97 1.65
N MET A 3 -16.06 -9.75 1.25
CA MET A 3 -15.03 -9.66 2.07
C MET A 3 -15.09 -8.44 2.79
N LYS A 4 -15.27 -8.40 4.05
CA LYS A 4 -15.27 -7.24 4.73
C LYS A 4 -13.94 -6.86 5.00
N LYS A 5 -13.57 -5.70 4.65
CA LYS A 5 -12.28 -5.13 4.97
C LYS A 5 -12.31 -4.67 6.41
N THR A 6 -11.37 -5.10 7.16
CA THR A 6 -11.24 -4.70 8.55
C THR A 6 -10.03 -3.83 8.69
N ALA A 7 -10.24 -2.57 8.93
CA ALA A 7 -9.16 -1.60 9.00
C ALA A 7 -8.37 -1.76 10.28
N LEU A 8 -7.08 -1.74 10.17
CA LEU A 8 -6.19 -1.80 11.31
C LEU A 8 -5.21 -0.67 11.19
N ALA A 9 -5.75 0.53 11.17
CA ALA A 9 -4.95 1.71 10.88
C ALA A 9 -3.74 1.87 11.77
N GLY A 10 -3.89 1.62 13.02
CA GLY A 10 -2.77 1.77 13.91
C GLY A 10 -1.69 0.76 13.64
N VAL A 11 -2.09 -0.36 13.11
CA VAL A 11 -1.16 -1.41 12.83
C VAL A 11 -0.40 -1.13 11.56
N CYS A 12 -0.97 -0.37 10.67
CA CYS A 12 -0.30 -0.07 9.44
C CYS A 12 1.04 0.58 9.60
N ALA A 13 1.14 1.51 10.50
CA ALA A 13 2.41 2.18 10.69
C ALA A 13 3.44 1.19 11.20
N ALA A 14 3.04 0.35 12.09
CA ALA A 14 3.95 -0.64 12.61
C ALA A 14 4.27 -1.66 11.53
N ALA A 15 3.29 -1.96 10.74
CA ALA A 15 3.48 -2.95 9.70
C ALA A 15 4.50 -2.49 8.68
N MET A 16 4.52 -1.21 8.37
CA MET A 16 5.50 -0.72 7.45
C MET A 16 6.90 -1.02 7.91
N THR A 17 7.13 -0.96 9.19
CA THR A 17 8.44 -1.20 9.71
C THR A 17 8.76 -2.67 9.85
N ILE A 18 7.84 -3.38 10.45
CA ILE A 18 8.10 -4.73 10.78
C ILE A 18 7.96 -5.68 9.66
N SER A 19 6.98 -5.45 8.85
CA SER A 19 6.63 -6.41 7.86
C SER A 19 7.22 -6.18 6.51
N MET A 20 8.21 -5.29 6.42
CA MET A 20 8.78 -5.06 5.15
C MET A 20 9.22 -6.34 4.47
N GLY A 21 9.78 -7.24 5.23
CA GLY A 21 10.15 -8.49 4.64
C GLY A 21 8.98 -9.43 4.49
N LEU A 22 8.01 -9.31 5.38
CA LEU A 22 6.91 -10.25 5.37
C LEU A 22 5.92 -10.02 4.30
N THR A 23 5.57 -8.75 4.05
CA THR A 23 4.56 -8.49 3.06
C THR A 23 5.01 -8.87 1.68
N ALA A 24 6.31 -8.97 1.47
CA ALA A 24 6.80 -9.39 0.19
C ALA A 24 6.33 -10.81 -0.14
N PHE A 25 5.93 -11.55 0.85
CA PHE A 25 5.57 -12.92 0.62
C PHE A 25 4.11 -13.25 0.82
N GLY A 26 3.33 -12.40 1.39
CA GLY A 26 2.00 -12.81 1.79
C GLY A 26 0.88 -11.90 1.39
N GLY A 27 1.16 -10.67 1.10
CA GLY A 27 0.11 -9.73 0.78
C GLY A 27 -0.33 -9.80 -0.66
N GLN A 28 -1.49 -9.30 -0.95
CA GLN A 28 -2.02 -9.29 -2.31
C GLN A 28 -2.81 -8.05 -2.59
N TRP A 29 -2.63 -7.53 -3.80
CA TRP A 29 -3.52 -6.48 -4.28
C TRP A 29 -4.87 -7.09 -4.61
N ARG A 30 -5.92 -6.38 -4.22
CA ARG A 30 -7.28 -6.82 -4.50
C ARG A 30 -8.07 -5.63 -5.04
N SER A 31 -9.10 -5.91 -5.81
CA SER A 31 -9.95 -4.84 -6.33
C SER A 31 -11.41 -5.20 -6.14
N ASP A 32 -12.22 -4.17 -6.04
CA ASP A 32 -13.66 -4.35 -6.01
C ASP A 32 -14.28 -3.16 -6.76
N ALA A 33 -15.56 -2.98 -6.66
CA ALA A 33 -16.25 -1.94 -7.43
C ALA A 33 -15.77 -0.54 -7.08
N ASN A 34 -15.17 -0.35 -5.93
CA ASN A 34 -14.74 0.97 -5.47
C ASN A 34 -13.27 1.25 -5.68
N GLY A 35 -12.50 0.27 -6.06
CA GLY A 35 -11.08 0.50 -6.32
C GLY A 35 -10.19 -0.62 -5.84
N TRP A 36 -8.92 -0.28 -5.73
CA TRP A 36 -7.89 -1.24 -5.33
C TRP A 36 -7.57 -1.09 -3.85
N TRP A 37 -7.28 -2.20 -3.18
CA TRP A 37 -6.84 -2.21 -1.80
C TRP A 37 -5.83 -3.33 -1.64
N TYR A 38 -5.09 -3.32 -0.55
CA TYR A 38 -4.05 -4.32 -0.37
C TYR A 38 -4.35 -5.14 0.87
N GLN A 39 -4.42 -6.45 0.71
CA GLN A 39 -4.67 -7.34 1.82
C GLN A 39 -3.34 -7.87 2.32
N ASN A 40 -3.02 -7.54 3.55
CA ASN A 40 -1.80 -8.05 4.17
C ASN A 40 -1.94 -9.54 4.46
N GLU A 41 -0.83 -10.17 4.76
CA GLU A 41 -0.81 -11.61 5.00
C GLU A 41 -1.79 -12.01 6.10
N ASP A 42 -1.95 -11.21 7.13
CA ASP A 42 -2.82 -11.54 8.24
C ASP A 42 -4.28 -11.16 7.98
N GLY A 43 -4.59 -10.74 6.77
CA GLY A 43 -5.96 -10.36 6.42
C GLY A 43 -6.30 -8.91 6.65
N SER A 44 -5.43 -8.16 7.31
CA SER A 44 -5.69 -6.75 7.53
C SER A 44 -5.39 -5.96 6.27
N TYR A 45 -5.71 -4.67 6.28
CA TYR A 45 -5.39 -3.81 5.16
C TYR A 45 -5.08 -2.40 5.67
N PRO A 46 -4.22 -1.66 4.95
CA PRO A 46 -3.91 -0.31 5.37
C PRO A 46 -5.08 0.64 5.13
N ALA A 47 -5.26 1.60 6.00
CA ALA A 47 -6.27 2.65 5.85
C ALA A 47 -5.72 3.90 6.51
N ASP A 48 -5.92 5.03 5.86
CA ASP A 48 -5.37 6.31 6.33
C ASP A 48 -3.87 6.21 6.53
N ALA A 49 -3.17 5.55 5.63
CA ALA A 49 -1.76 5.26 5.85
C ALA A 49 -1.04 4.99 4.56
N TRP A 50 0.26 5.22 4.59
CA TRP A 50 1.17 4.82 3.53
C TRP A 50 1.68 3.41 3.81
N GLN A 51 1.93 2.66 2.77
CA GLN A 51 2.57 1.35 2.95
C GLN A 51 3.47 1.08 1.75
N TRP A 52 4.68 0.60 2.03
CA TRP A 52 5.60 0.17 0.99
C TRP A 52 5.22 -1.24 0.56
N ILE A 53 5.10 -1.43 -0.74
CA ILE A 53 4.65 -2.71 -1.27
C ILE A 53 5.49 -3.07 -2.47
N ASP A 54 6.06 -4.27 -2.46
CA ASP A 54 6.75 -4.82 -3.62
C ASP A 54 5.78 -5.77 -4.30
N GLY A 55 4.91 -5.20 -5.10
CA GLY A 55 3.79 -5.97 -5.64
C GLY A 55 4.17 -6.98 -6.70
N ASN A 56 5.31 -6.76 -7.37
CA ASN A 56 5.73 -7.68 -8.41
C ASN A 56 6.94 -8.51 -7.99
N SER A 57 7.32 -8.42 -6.74
CA SER A 57 8.40 -9.23 -6.18
C SER A 57 9.72 -9.02 -6.90
N ASP A 58 10.00 -7.80 -7.31
CA ASP A 58 11.24 -7.50 -8.02
C ASP A 58 12.32 -6.95 -7.10
N GLY A 59 12.07 -6.89 -5.80
CA GLY A 59 13.06 -6.39 -4.85
C GLY A 59 13.03 -4.90 -4.64
N ALA A 60 12.11 -4.21 -5.29
CA ALA A 60 11.96 -2.77 -5.14
C ALA A 60 10.51 -2.47 -4.80
N ALA A 61 10.29 -1.81 -3.70
CA ALA A 61 8.94 -1.47 -3.26
C ALA A 61 8.61 -0.05 -3.64
N GLU A 62 7.37 0.19 -3.99
CA GLU A 62 6.81 1.51 -4.17
C GLU A 62 5.93 1.81 -2.98
N CYS A 63 5.63 3.07 -2.72
CA CYS A 63 4.84 3.47 -1.57
C CYS A 63 3.47 3.94 -2.03
N TYR A 64 2.43 3.45 -1.39
CA TYR A 64 1.06 3.74 -1.78
C TYR A 64 0.31 4.29 -0.58
N PHE A 65 -0.58 5.25 -0.83
CA PHE A 65 -1.40 5.81 0.25
C PHE A 65 -2.81 5.27 0.13
N PHE A 66 -3.36 4.83 1.26
CA PHE A 66 -4.69 4.24 1.31
C PHE A 66 -5.59 5.16 2.11
N ASP A 67 -6.78 5.44 1.57
CA ASP A 67 -7.71 6.38 2.19
C ASP A 67 -8.36 5.77 3.43
N SER A 68 -9.30 6.48 4.03
CA SER A 68 -9.90 6.03 5.27
C SER A 68 -10.69 4.74 5.11
N GLN A 69 -11.04 4.39 3.91
CA GLN A 69 -11.77 3.16 3.66
C GLN A 69 -10.84 2.06 3.15
N GLY A 70 -9.57 2.33 3.04
CA GLY A 70 -8.60 1.34 2.62
C GLY A 70 -8.37 1.25 1.13
N TYR A 71 -8.88 2.22 0.35
CA TYR A 71 -8.65 2.19 -1.08
C TYR A 71 -7.43 3.00 -1.46
N CYS A 72 -6.66 2.49 -2.39
CA CYS A 72 -5.44 3.14 -2.86
C CYS A 72 -5.80 4.41 -3.62
N MET A 73 -5.21 5.52 -3.23
CA MET A 73 -5.42 6.78 -3.94
C MET A 73 -4.55 6.79 -5.18
N THR A 74 -5.12 7.22 -6.30
CA THR A 74 -4.39 7.23 -7.56
C THR A 74 -4.58 8.57 -8.27
N ASN A 75 -3.55 8.97 -8.99
CA ASN A 75 -3.60 10.16 -9.83
C ASN A 75 -4.12 11.38 -9.09
N THR A 76 -3.60 11.64 -7.92
CA THR A 76 -4.12 12.71 -7.07
C THR A 76 -3.06 13.18 -6.08
N VAL A 77 -3.47 14.11 -5.23
CA VAL A 77 -2.65 14.60 -4.13
C VAL A 77 -3.25 14.03 -2.87
N THR A 78 -2.43 13.45 -2.02
CA THR A 78 -2.89 12.83 -0.79
C THR A 78 -3.14 13.91 0.27
N PRO A 79 -3.77 13.57 1.38
CA PRO A 79 -4.05 14.57 2.42
C PRO A 79 -2.82 15.28 2.96
N ASP A 80 -1.65 14.64 2.93
CA ASP A 80 -0.45 15.27 3.43
C ASP A 80 0.28 16.09 2.38
N GLY A 81 -0.31 16.26 1.18
CA GLY A 81 0.27 17.07 0.14
C GLY A 81 1.20 16.35 -0.81
N SER A 82 1.31 15.05 -0.68
CA SER A 82 2.17 14.27 -1.57
C SER A 82 1.43 13.90 -2.84
N THR A 83 2.16 13.57 -3.90
CA THR A 83 1.53 13.19 -5.15
C THR A 83 1.69 11.69 -5.40
N VAL A 84 0.67 11.10 -5.99
CA VAL A 84 0.72 9.71 -6.42
C VAL A 84 0.32 9.66 -7.90
N ASN A 85 0.91 8.73 -8.62
CA ASN A 85 0.66 8.63 -10.05
C ASN A 85 -0.60 7.80 -10.34
N GLU A 86 -0.82 7.52 -11.60
CA GLU A 86 -2.03 6.80 -12.00
C GLU A 86 -2.10 5.40 -11.46
N TYR A 87 -0.98 4.85 -11.00
CA TYR A 87 -0.96 3.53 -10.38
C TYR A 87 -0.95 3.62 -8.87
N GLY A 88 -0.97 4.83 -8.34
CA GLY A 88 -0.96 5.06 -6.91
C GLY A 88 0.41 5.15 -6.28
N ALA A 89 1.46 5.03 -7.07
CA ALA A 89 2.82 5.06 -6.51
C ALA A 89 3.22 6.49 -6.16
N TRP A 90 3.83 6.66 -5.03
CA TRP A 90 4.30 7.96 -4.56
C TRP A 90 5.36 8.51 -5.51
N THR A 91 5.21 9.77 -5.89
CA THR A 91 6.16 10.42 -6.77
C THR A 91 6.65 11.73 -6.15
N ILE A 92 7.85 12.13 -6.52
CA ILE A 92 8.37 13.45 -6.22
C ILE A 92 8.80 14.01 -7.56
N ASN A 93 8.22 15.12 -7.94
CA ASN A 93 8.50 15.75 -9.24
C ASN A 93 8.32 14.75 -10.39
N GLY A 94 7.32 13.93 -10.28
CA GLY A 94 6.99 12.96 -11.33
C GLY A 94 7.82 11.68 -11.31
N THR A 95 8.78 11.59 -10.40
CA THR A 95 9.62 10.40 -10.32
C THR A 95 9.13 9.48 -9.24
N VAL A 96 8.87 8.24 -9.59
CA VAL A 96 8.41 7.24 -8.63
C VAL A 96 9.49 6.99 -7.60
N GLN A 97 9.11 7.01 -6.33
CA GLN A 97 10.04 6.73 -5.25
C GLN A 97 10.05 5.24 -4.95
N VAL A 98 11.21 4.67 -4.88
CA VAL A 98 11.35 3.25 -4.63
C VAL A 98 12.30 3.00 -3.49
N LYS A 99 12.19 1.83 -2.90
CA LYS A 99 13.00 1.48 -1.77
C LYS A 99 13.39 0.04 -1.95
N ALA A 100 14.64 -0.28 -1.64
CA ALA A 100 15.06 -1.67 -1.68
C ALA A 100 14.22 -2.48 -0.69
N PHE A 101 13.78 -3.62 -1.13
CA PHE A 101 12.88 -4.43 -0.33
C PHE A 101 13.39 -5.85 -0.41
N PRO A 102 14.48 -6.15 0.28
CA PRO A 102 15.13 -7.44 0.15
C PRO A 102 14.21 -8.56 0.59
N ARG A 103 14.32 -9.67 -0.12
CA ARG A 103 13.54 -10.83 0.21
C ARG A 103 14.44 -11.84 0.80
N GLU A 104 14.01 -12.49 1.82
CA GLU A 104 14.85 -13.44 2.51
C GLU A 104 14.81 -14.81 1.89
#